data_cd751b02f9300c2b52ee6c751e800c38
#
_entry.id   cd751b02f9300c2b52ee6c751e800c38
#
_cell.length_a   1.000
_cell.length_b   1.000
_cell.length_c   1.000
_cell.angle_alpha   90.00
_cell.angle_beta   90.00
_cell.angle_gamma   90.00
#
_symmetry.space_group_name_H-M   'P 1'
#
loop_
_entity.id
_entity.type
_entity.pdbx_description
1 polymer ?
#
loop_
_entity_poly.entity_id
_entity_poly.type
_entity_poly.pdbx_seq_one_letter_code
_entity_poly.pdbx_strand_id
1 'polypeptide(L)'
;DLAPAPGTAQRHQFQRLLIWLVANVYPTFTYADYPQRWAADAAEQLRQNCIRYRQSLYLWLEQQLAAAPYALGAEITLLDCYIATMCRWGPRREWFSAHTPKFVAVADKVCQHPDLQQVLRDNELI
;
A
#
# COMPACT_ATOMS: atom_id res chain seq x y z
N ASP A 1 5.03 8.07 18.00
CA ASP A 1 4.49 8.99 16.99
C ASP A 1 4.61 8.32 15.61
N LEU A 2 3.51 8.23 14.85
CA LEU A 2 3.48 7.53 13.56
C LEU A 2 3.71 8.49 12.37
N ALA A 3 4.33 9.62 12.60
CA ALA A 3 4.68 10.56 11.55
C ALA A 3 6.03 11.22 11.81
N PRO A 4 6.88 11.41 10.80
CA PRO A 4 8.15 12.12 10.95
C PRO A 4 7.96 13.55 11.45
N ALA A 5 8.98 14.12 12.08
CA ALA A 5 8.92 15.47 12.64
C ALA A 5 8.58 16.52 11.56
N PRO A 6 7.76 17.53 11.89
CA PRO A 6 7.43 18.62 10.96
C PRO A 6 8.70 19.32 10.46
N GLY A 7 8.67 19.78 9.19
CA GLY A 7 9.78 20.52 8.58
C GLY A 7 10.94 19.65 8.09
N THR A 8 10.91 18.34 8.29
CA THR A 8 11.95 17.43 7.79
C THR A 8 11.69 16.97 6.35
N ALA A 9 12.75 16.64 5.61
CA ALA A 9 12.63 16.03 4.28
C ALA A 9 11.85 14.70 4.33
N GLN A 10 12.04 13.93 5.42
CA GLN A 10 11.32 12.67 5.64
C GLN A 10 9.81 12.92 5.81
N ARG A 11 9.40 14.02 6.48
CA ARG A 11 7.98 14.42 6.59
C ARG A 11 7.38 14.73 5.22
N HIS A 12 8.09 15.42 4.35
CA HIS A 12 7.63 15.70 2.99
C HIS A 12 7.46 14.41 2.18
N GLN A 13 8.41 13.50 2.27
CA GLN A 13 8.33 12.20 1.59
C GLN A 13 7.16 11.35 2.12
N PHE A 14 6.97 11.32 3.44
CA PHE A 14 5.85 10.66 4.10
C PHE A 14 4.51 11.17 3.56
N GLN A 15 4.30 12.47 3.59
CA GLN A 15 3.05 13.07 3.12
C GLN A 15 2.84 12.83 1.62
N ARG A 16 3.89 12.98 0.82
CA ARG A 16 3.84 12.74 -0.62
C ARG A 16 3.39 11.32 -0.95
N LEU A 17 3.99 10.31 -0.33
CA LEU A 17 3.66 8.92 -0.62
C LEU A 17 2.30 8.52 -0.07
N LEU A 18 1.91 9.01 1.12
CA LEU A 18 0.60 8.72 1.69
C LEU A 18 -0.52 9.30 0.82
N ILE A 19 -0.40 10.58 0.42
CA ILE A 19 -1.36 11.23 -0.48
C ILE A 19 -1.36 10.53 -1.85
N TRP A 20 -0.19 10.16 -2.36
CA TRP A 20 -0.06 9.45 -3.63
C TRP A 20 -0.80 8.10 -3.62
N LEU A 21 -0.69 7.31 -2.55
CA LEU A 21 -1.41 6.05 -2.37
C LEU A 21 -2.94 6.28 -2.41
N VAL A 22 -3.42 7.25 -1.64
CA VAL A 22 -4.85 7.57 -1.57
C VAL A 22 -5.37 8.09 -2.91
N ALA A 23 -4.60 8.93 -3.61
CA ALA A 23 -5.04 9.56 -4.85
C ALA A 23 -4.94 8.65 -6.09
N ASN A 24 -4.02 7.68 -6.10
CA ASN A 24 -3.76 6.87 -7.28
C ASN A 24 -4.12 5.39 -7.09
N VAL A 25 -3.66 4.76 -6.02
CA VAL A 25 -3.86 3.31 -5.82
C VAL A 25 -5.29 3.01 -5.36
N TYR A 26 -5.77 3.73 -4.36
CA TYR A 26 -7.09 3.47 -3.78
C TYR A 26 -8.24 3.57 -4.79
N PRO A 27 -8.31 4.57 -5.69
CA PRO A 27 -9.39 4.66 -6.68
C PRO A 27 -9.46 3.46 -7.63
N THR A 28 -8.34 2.76 -7.86
CA THR A 28 -8.34 1.56 -8.70
C THR A 28 -9.20 0.44 -8.11
N PHE A 29 -9.32 0.36 -6.79
CA PHE A 29 -10.25 -0.57 -6.11
C PHE A 29 -11.69 -0.13 -6.33
N THR A 30 -12.00 1.15 -6.10
CA THR A 30 -13.34 1.70 -6.31
C THR A 30 -13.91 1.36 -7.67
N TYR A 31 -13.12 1.52 -8.72
CA TYR A 31 -13.57 1.24 -10.10
C TYR A 31 -13.56 -0.25 -10.43
N ALA A 32 -12.65 -1.04 -9.86
CA ALA A 32 -12.57 -2.47 -10.13
C ALA A 32 -13.59 -3.30 -9.35
N ASP A 33 -13.98 -2.88 -8.14
CA ASP A 33 -14.88 -3.65 -7.30
C ASP A 33 -16.35 -3.57 -7.76
N TYR A 34 -16.73 -2.42 -8.32
CA TYR A 34 -18.07 -2.19 -8.84
C TYR A 34 -18.06 -1.61 -10.26
N PRO A 35 -17.39 -2.25 -11.22
CA PRO A 35 -17.14 -1.67 -12.54
C PRO A 35 -18.41 -1.38 -13.33
N GLN A 36 -19.48 -2.13 -13.10
CA GLN A 36 -20.79 -1.92 -13.74
C GLN A 36 -21.43 -0.56 -13.41
N ARG A 37 -21.02 0.06 -12.29
CA ARG A 37 -21.48 1.42 -11.93
C ARG A 37 -20.85 2.51 -12.80
N TRP A 38 -19.71 2.20 -13.42
CA TRP A 38 -18.87 3.17 -14.13
C TRP A 38 -18.85 2.93 -15.65
N ALA A 39 -18.95 1.65 -16.04
CA ALA A 39 -18.90 1.25 -17.46
C ALA A 39 -19.74 -0.03 -17.66
N ALA A 40 -21.07 0.10 -17.67
CA ALA A 40 -22.00 -1.03 -17.71
C ALA A 40 -21.68 -2.01 -18.84
N ASP A 41 -21.47 -1.51 -20.07
CA ASP A 41 -21.22 -2.31 -21.27
C ASP A 41 -19.77 -2.78 -21.41
N ALA A 42 -18.85 -2.28 -20.56
CA ALA A 42 -17.42 -2.59 -20.60
C ALA A 42 -16.86 -2.89 -19.19
N ALA A 43 -17.70 -3.38 -18.28
CA ALA A 43 -17.37 -3.58 -16.88
C ALA A 43 -16.13 -4.46 -16.68
N GLU A 44 -16.04 -5.59 -17.39
CA GLU A 44 -14.89 -6.49 -17.25
C GLU A 44 -13.61 -5.86 -17.83
N GLN A 45 -13.70 -5.14 -18.93
CA GLN A 45 -12.56 -4.42 -19.49
C GLN A 45 -12.05 -3.35 -18.52
N LEU A 46 -12.96 -2.59 -17.89
CA LEU A 46 -12.60 -1.60 -16.85
C LEU A 46 -11.90 -2.28 -15.69
N ARG A 47 -12.46 -3.38 -15.17
CA ARG A 47 -11.86 -4.16 -14.07
C ARG A 47 -10.42 -4.57 -14.40
N GLN A 48 -10.19 -5.17 -15.56
CA GLN A 48 -8.87 -5.63 -15.96
C GLN A 48 -7.88 -4.47 -16.15
N ASN A 49 -8.34 -3.35 -16.70
CA ASN A 49 -7.52 -2.14 -16.83
C ASN A 49 -7.10 -1.59 -15.47
N CYS A 50 -8.02 -1.53 -14.51
CA CYS A 50 -7.71 -1.08 -13.14
C CYS A 50 -6.71 -2.00 -12.45
N ILE A 51 -6.82 -3.32 -12.61
CA ILE A 51 -5.89 -4.28 -12.04
C ILE A 51 -4.47 -4.07 -12.61
N ARG A 52 -4.34 -3.97 -13.94
CA ARG A 52 -3.03 -3.73 -14.59
C ARG A 52 -2.43 -2.38 -14.19
N TYR A 53 -3.25 -1.34 -14.15
CA TYR A 53 -2.81 -0.02 -13.72
C TYR A 53 -2.34 -0.02 -12.26
N ARG A 54 -3.09 -0.66 -11.36
CA ARG A 54 -2.70 -0.84 -9.96
C ARG A 54 -1.35 -1.54 -9.80
N GLN A 55 -1.10 -2.59 -10.58
CA GLN A 55 0.19 -3.27 -10.59
C GLN A 55 1.33 -2.32 -10.98
N SER A 56 1.16 -1.50 -12.01
CA SER A 56 2.18 -0.50 -12.38
C SER A 56 2.43 0.55 -11.30
N LEU A 57 1.39 0.94 -10.58
CA LEU A 57 1.52 1.85 -9.43
C LEU A 57 2.35 1.21 -8.30
N TYR A 58 2.10 -0.05 -7.95
CA TYR A 58 2.90 -0.75 -6.94
C TYR A 58 4.37 -0.94 -7.38
N LEU A 59 4.65 -1.20 -8.65
CA LEU A 59 6.03 -1.25 -9.15
C LEU A 59 6.75 0.10 -9.01
N TRP A 60 6.03 1.20 -9.22
CA TRP A 60 6.59 2.53 -8.98
C TRP A 60 6.84 2.76 -7.49
N LEU A 61 5.87 2.41 -6.62
CA LEU A 61 6.01 2.57 -5.17
C LEU A 61 7.20 1.77 -4.61
N GLU A 62 7.41 0.56 -5.10
CA GLU A 62 8.55 -0.29 -4.73
C GLU A 62 9.89 0.44 -4.85
N GLN A 63 10.05 1.27 -5.89
CA GLN A 63 11.25 2.05 -6.12
C GLN A 63 11.42 3.22 -5.14
N GLN A 64 10.32 3.66 -4.51
CA GLN A 64 10.34 4.78 -3.56
C GLN A 64 10.65 4.33 -2.13
N LEU A 65 10.59 3.04 -1.83
CA LEU A 65 10.76 2.50 -0.49
C LEU A 65 12.23 2.30 -0.14
N ALA A 66 12.62 2.75 1.06
CA ALA A 66 13.92 2.43 1.65
C ALA A 66 13.96 0.96 2.13
N ALA A 67 12.89 0.50 2.79
CA ALA A 67 12.74 -0.82 3.41
C ALA A 67 13.88 -1.16 4.40
N ALA A 68 14.26 -0.21 5.26
CA ALA A 68 15.39 -0.31 6.18
C ALA A 68 15.04 0.05 7.65
N PRO A 69 14.21 -0.72 8.36
CA PRO A 69 13.35 -1.82 7.93
C PRO A 69 11.95 -1.36 7.48
N TYR A 70 11.62 -0.06 7.62
CA TYR A 70 10.33 0.53 7.29
C TYR A 70 10.40 1.32 5.97
N ALA A 71 9.26 1.76 5.49
CA ALA A 71 9.12 2.42 4.18
C ALA A 71 10.09 3.58 3.95
N LEU A 72 10.30 4.40 5.00
CA LEU A 72 11.14 5.61 4.92
C LEU A 72 12.47 5.50 5.68
N GLY A 73 12.77 4.37 6.30
CA GLY A 73 14.00 4.15 7.06
C GLY A 73 13.80 3.36 8.36
N ALA A 74 14.41 3.80 9.47
CA ALA A 74 14.47 3.06 10.71
C ALA A 74 13.18 3.10 11.55
N GLU A 75 12.38 4.14 11.40
CA GLU A 75 11.20 4.38 12.25
C GLU A 75 9.91 4.04 11.51
N ILE A 76 8.99 3.37 12.24
CA ILE A 76 7.66 3.07 11.74
C ILE A 76 6.83 4.34 11.59
N THR A 77 6.05 4.41 10.53
CA THR A 77 5.10 5.50 10.27
C THR A 77 3.72 4.97 9.89
N LEU A 78 2.72 5.85 9.81
CA LEU A 78 1.40 5.49 9.30
C LEU A 78 1.45 4.97 7.85
N LEU A 79 2.45 5.39 7.06
CA LEU A 79 2.66 4.87 5.71
C LEU A 79 2.91 3.36 5.73
N ASP A 80 3.67 2.86 6.71
CA ASP A 80 3.96 1.44 6.87
C ASP A 80 2.71 0.64 7.22
N CYS A 81 1.89 1.17 8.13
CA CYS A 81 0.60 0.57 8.49
C CYS A 81 -0.33 0.49 7.27
N TYR A 82 -0.35 1.55 6.45
CA TYR A 82 -1.13 1.58 5.23
C TYR A 82 -0.63 0.56 4.20
N ILE A 83 0.70 0.43 4.05
CA ILE A 83 1.33 -0.60 3.21
C ILE A 83 0.94 -2.01 3.68
N ALA A 84 0.98 -2.28 4.98
CA ALA A 84 0.59 -3.58 5.53
C ALA A 84 -0.88 -3.92 5.23
N THR A 85 -1.77 -2.95 5.34
CA THR A 85 -3.19 -3.10 4.98
C THR A 85 -3.35 -3.38 3.49
N MET A 86 -2.72 -2.57 2.63
CA MET A 86 -2.81 -2.71 1.18
C MET A 86 -2.24 -4.05 0.68
N CYS A 87 -1.24 -4.61 1.38
CA CYS A 87 -0.64 -5.89 1.06
C CYS A 87 -1.62 -7.07 1.19
N ARG A 88 -2.74 -6.89 1.91
CA ARG A 88 -3.82 -7.88 2.06
C ARG A 88 -4.86 -7.79 0.94
N TRP A 89 -4.84 -6.71 0.18
CA TRP A 89 -5.77 -6.49 -0.92
C TRP A 89 -5.18 -7.01 -2.25
N GLY A 90 -5.78 -6.66 -3.36
CA GLY A 90 -5.23 -7.05 -4.68
C GLY A 90 -4.12 -6.11 -5.17
N PRO A 91 -3.15 -6.60 -5.94
CA PRO A 91 -2.96 -8.00 -6.31
C PRO A 91 -2.58 -8.86 -5.09
N ARG A 92 -2.68 -10.19 -5.20
CA ARG A 92 -2.46 -11.09 -4.06
C ARG A 92 -1.00 -11.20 -3.66
N ARG A 93 -0.76 -11.79 -2.48
CA ARG A 93 0.57 -11.95 -1.85
C ARG A 93 1.63 -12.52 -2.80
N GLU A 94 1.26 -13.50 -3.62
CA GLU A 94 2.19 -14.13 -4.57
C GLU A 94 2.73 -13.12 -5.57
N TRP A 95 1.85 -12.25 -6.09
CA TRP A 95 2.27 -11.21 -7.02
C TRP A 95 3.20 -10.21 -6.33
N PHE A 96 2.86 -9.75 -5.12
CA PHE A 96 3.70 -8.82 -4.36
C PHE A 96 5.08 -9.41 -4.08
N SER A 97 5.14 -10.67 -3.65
CA SER A 97 6.41 -11.36 -3.35
C SER A 97 7.31 -11.48 -4.58
N ALA A 98 6.71 -11.67 -5.76
CA ALA A 98 7.46 -11.79 -7.00
C ALA A 98 7.93 -10.45 -7.57
N HIS A 99 7.21 -9.35 -7.35
CA HIS A 99 7.43 -8.09 -8.05
C HIS A 99 7.79 -6.90 -7.15
N THR A 100 7.42 -6.96 -5.86
CA THR A 100 7.61 -5.84 -4.91
C THR A 100 8.13 -6.35 -3.55
N PRO A 101 9.35 -6.91 -3.51
CA PRO A 101 9.90 -7.51 -2.29
C PRO A 101 10.09 -6.51 -1.13
N LYS A 102 10.40 -5.23 -1.40
CA LYS A 102 10.50 -4.21 -0.36
C LYS A 102 9.14 -3.91 0.27
N PHE A 103 8.10 -3.79 -0.56
CA PHE A 103 6.72 -3.59 -0.10
C PHE A 103 6.29 -4.73 0.84
N VAL A 104 6.60 -5.97 0.46
CA VAL A 104 6.34 -7.15 1.29
C VAL A 104 7.14 -7.12 2.59
N ALA A 105 8.44 -6.80 2.52
CA ALA A 105 9.31 -6.74 3.70
C ALA A 105 8.81 -5.70 4.72
N VAL A 106 8.37 -4.53 4.25
CA VAL A 106 7.76 -3.50 5.11
C VAL A 106 6.48 -4.02 5.75
N ALA A 107 5.58 -4.62 4.96
CA ALA A 107 4.33 -5.19 5.48
C ALA A 107 4.58 -6.26 6.55
N ASP A 108 5.53 -7.17 6.32
CA ASP A 108 5.91 -8.21 7.28
C ASP A 108 6.50 -7.64 8.55
N LYS A 109 7.31 -6.57 8.42
CA LYS A 109 7.89 -5.89 9.58
C LYS A 109 6.82 -5.24 10.45
N VAL A 110 5.80 -4.62 9.85
CA VAL A 110 4.63 -4.09 10.57
C VAL A 110 3.88 -5.21 11.29
N CYS A 111 3.65 -6.34 10.62
CA CYS A 111 2.95 -7.49 11.22
C CYS A 111 3.70 -8.09 12.42
N GLN A 112 5.00 -7.86 12.55
CA GLN A 112 5.83 -8.30 13.67
C GLN A 112 5.95 -7.24 14.78
N HIS A 113 5.41 -6.03 14.59
CA HIS A 113 5.56 -4.95 15.57
C HIS A 113 4.77 -5.26 16.85
N PRO A 114 5.41 -5.28 18.04
CA PRO A 114 4.77 -5.74 19.27
C PRO A 114 3.55 -4.92 19.67
N ASP A 115 3.61 -3.60 19.52
CA ASP A 115 2.52 -2.70 19.93
C ASP A 115 1.31 -2.74 18.98
N LEU A 116 1.46 -3.35 17.80
CA LEU A 116 0.38 -3.44 16.81
C LEU A 116 -0.34 -4.78 16.82
N GLN A 117 0.11 -5.75 17.61
CA GLN A 117 -0.42 -7.12 17.58
C GLN A 117 -1.93 -7.21 17.80
N GLN A 118 -2.48 -6.44 18.74
CA GLN A 118 -3.90 -6.46 19.01
C GLN A 118 -4.71 -5.89 17.85
N VAL A 119 -4.35 -4.69 17.38
CA VAL A 119 -5.07 -4.04 16.29
C VAL A 119 -4.97 -4.83 14.97
N LEU A 120 -3.83 -5.50 14.74
CA LEU A 120 -3.66 -6.33 13.55
C LEU A 120 -4.59 -7.56 13.58
N ARG A 121 -4.74 -8.22 14.75
CA ARG A 121 -5.70 -9.32 14.92
C ARG A 121 -7.14 -8.85 14.77
N ASP A 122 -7.50 -7.73 15.40
CA ASP A 122 -8.86 -7.18 15.36
C ASP A 122 -9.28 -6.79 13.92
N ASN A 123 -8.31 -6.54 13.04
CA ASN A 123 -8.53 -6.21 11.63
C ASN A 123 -8.17 -7.37 10.66
N GLU A 124 -7.96 -8.57 11.17
CA GLU A 124 -7.66 -9.78 10.36
C GLU A 124 -6.42 -9.62 9.46
N LEU A 125 -5.44 -8.83 9.90
CA LEU A 125 -4.17 -8.63 9.18
C LEU A 125 -3.10 -9.65 9.55
N ILE A 126 -3.28 -10.35 10.67
CA ILE A 126 -2.47 -11.49 11.13
C ILE A 126 -3.36 -12.55 11.78
#